data_68e45140e24e72772f1efb228feec7ca
#
_entry.id   68e45140e24e72772f1efb228feec7ca
#
_cell.length_a   1.000
_cell.length_b   1.000
_cell.length_c   1.000
_cell.angle_alpha   90.00
_cell.angle_beta   90.00
_cell.angle_gamma   90.00
#
_symmetry.space_group_name_H-M   'P 1'
#
loop_
_entity.id
_entity.type
_entity.pdbx_description
1 polymer ?
#
loop_
_entity_poly.entity_id
_entity_poly.type
_entity_poly.pdbx_seq_one_letter_code
_entity_poly.pdbx_strand_id
1 'polypeptide(L)'
;MKTRSADSLFDTESIWAILLRIAPPVMLAQLIQAMYNIVDSYFVGQYSNDGLTALSIIYPVQLIVTAIAVGTGVGVNTLMSHLDGRGKHHTADRTAGMGTVLALFSWAVFALLSALLMRPFALSSTDTPAVAEYTVTYGMIVCVGSLGVFLESNWSKVHQARGNMRLPMAAQIAGALTNIVLDPLLIFGLGPIPELGVAGAAYATVAGQVLAAVIVSSGFRRPPAPKLFLAYAARIYQLGYPSIFMQMLFTVYIMALNLILAGFSDAAVTVLGLYYKVQSFFFIPLNGLQTCIVPLLSYTYAKGTYSRCQRVVKDSIVLAMVFMLVGIACFELIPAQLLGLFTSEPEVFAIGTHAFHIIGLSFLPAVLSLIFPVFFQAIGAALPSILLSLTRQIFCLIPVFWFFSRIDLSYAWFAFPIAEVITGTLGLIFYARRVHIWGRLEQAAQTARRKGAVVMKMITAIINKRDSGEVCAALTEAGYYFTRMSSTGGFLTGGNTTLLIGTPEERVPQAISIIREHCSRRTEKISS
;
A
#
# COMPACT_ATOMS: atom_id res chain seq x y z
N MET A 1 13.65 -18.46 -14.92
CA MET A 1 12.23 -18.76 -14.72
C MET A 1 11.44 -17.60 -15.30
N LYS A 2 10.71 -17.76 -16.44
CA LYS A 2 9.90 -16.68 -17.05
C LYS A 2 8.88 -16.23 -16.01
N THR A 3 8.94 -14.98 -15.58
CA THR A 3 7.88 -14.33 -14.79
C THR A 3 6.61 -14.40 -15.62
N ARG A 4 5.64 -15.22 -15.17
CA ARG A 4 4.28 -15.18 -15.74
C ARG A 4 3.80 -13.73 -15.59
N SER A 5 3.21 -13.17 -16.64
CA SER A 5 2.63 -11.84 -16.59
C SER A 5 1.54 -11.80 -15.51
N ALA A 6 1.29 -10.64 -14.90
CA ALA A 6 0.22 -10.45 -13.90
C ALA A 6 -1.13 -10.99 -14.41
N ASP A 7 -1.35 -10.84 -15.72
CA ASP A 7 -2.55 -11.31 -16.42
C ASP A 7 -2.77 -12.83 -16.28
N SER A 8 -1.68 -13.64 -16.34
CA SER A 8 -1.81 -15.09 -16.21
C SER A 8 -1.99 -15.56 -14.76
N LEU A 9 -1.45 -14.82 -13.78
CA LEU A 9 -1.57 -15.18 -12.37
C LEU A 9 -2.95 -14.81 -11.82
N PHE A 10 -3.38 -13.55 -12.05
CA PHE A 10 -4.61 -13.04 -11.46
C PHE A 10 -5.89 -13.51 -12.15
N ASP A 11 -5.81 -13.99 -13.39
CA ASP A 11 -6.97 -14.44 -14.15
C ASP A 11 -7.25 -15.95 -14.06
N THR A 12 -6.23 -16.78 -14.10
CA THR A 12 -6.38 -18.22 -14.35
C THR A 12 -6.37 -19.09 -13.10
N GLU A 13 -5.72 -18.66 -12.01
CA GLU A 13 -5.61 -19.45 -10.80
C GLU A 13 -6.82 -19.23 -9.86
N SER A 14 -7.12 -20.23 -9.01
CA SER A 14 -8.10 -20.06 -7.93
C SER A 14 -7.63 -19.02 -6.92
N ILE A 15 -8.55 -18.30 -6.27
CA ILE A 15 -8.20 -17.26 -5.29
C ILE A 15 -7.37 -17.85 -4.14
N TRP A 16 -7.75 -19.02 -3.63
CA TRP A 16 -7.00 -19.73 -2.59
C TRP A 16 -5.56 -20.03 -3.01
N ALA A 17 -5.36 -20.54 -4.23
CA ALA A 17 -4.02 -20.82 -4.74
C ALA A 17 -3.18 -19.54 -4.86
N ILE A 18 -3.78 -18.44 -5.28
CA ILE A 18 -3.11 -17.14 -5.34
C ILE A 18 -2.72 -16.68 -3.93
N LEU A 19 -3.67 -16.63 -2.99
CA LEU A 19 -3.42 -16.15 -1.62
C LEU A 19 -2.36 -16.99 -0.92
N LEU A 20 -2.45 -18.32 -0.98
CA LEU A 20 -1.46 -19.23 -0.35
C LEU A 20 -0.08 -19.16 -1.01
N ARG A 21 0.01 -18.66 -2.23
CA ARG A 21 1.29 -18.48 -2.93
C ARG A 21 1.95 -17.13 -2.65
N ILE A 22 1.16 -16.05 -2.54
CA ILE A 22 1.68 -14.69 -2.44
C ILE A 22 1.75 -14.17 -0.99
N ALA A 23 0.88 -14.64 -0.07
CA ALA A 23 0.85 -14.17 1.29
C ALA A 23 2.02 -14.66 2.17
N PRO A 24 2.44 -15.95 2.15
CA PRO A 24 3.53 -16.41 3.00
C PRO A 24 4.85 -15.66 2.83
N PRO A 25 5.31 -15.31 1.60
CA PRO A 25 6.48 -14.46 1.42
C PRO A 25 6.38 -13.10 2.12
N VAL A 26 5.22 -12.46 2.04
CA VAL A 26 5.00 -11.14 2.69
C VAL A 26 4.96 -11.27 4.20
N MET A 27 4.30 -12.32 4.72
CA MET A 27 4.24 -12.61 6.16
C MET A 27 5.64 -12.86 6.72
N LEU A 28 6.46 -13.65 6.02
CA LEU A 28 7.84 -13.93 6.44
C LEU A 28 8.70 -12.65 6.46
N ALA A 29 8.56 -11.80 5.43
CA ALA A 29 9.27 -10.53 5.39
C ALA A 29 8.89 -9.63 6.58
N GLN A 30 7.60 -9.55 6.92
CA GLN A 30 7.13 -8.75 8.06
C GLN A 30 7.57 -9.33 9.41
N LEU A 31 7.61 -10.66 9.54
CA LEU A 31 8.13 -11.31 10.73
C LEU A 31 9.60 -10.94 10.96
N ILE A 32 10.43 -11.06 9.93
CA ILE A 32 11.85 -10.70 10.00
C ILE A 32 12.03 -9.21 10.26
N GLN A 33 11.19 -8.37 9.68
CA GLN A 33 11.16 -6.92 9.94
C GLN A 33 10.86 -6.63 11.43
N ALA A 34 9.89 -7.31 12.03
CA ALA A 34 9.60 -7.16 13.45
C ALA A 34 10.77 -7.64 14.33
N MET A 35 11.40 -8.74 13.95
CA MET A 35 12.57 -9.29 14.67
C MET A 35 13.77 -8.34 14.65
N TYR A 36 14.09 -7.77 13.47
CA TYR A 36 15.25 -6.90 13.38
C TYR A 36 15.09 -5.62 14.22
N ASN A 37 13.89 -5.03 14.28
CA ASN A 37 13.64 -3.86 15.13
C ASN A 37 13.91 -4.12 16.62
N ILE A 38 13.65 -5.36 17.08
CA ILE A 38 13.95 -5.78 18.45
C ILE A 38 15.47 -5.90 18.64
N VAL A 39 16.16 -6.50 17.68
CA VAL A 39 17.61 -6.75 17.75
C VAL A 39 18.39 -5.42 17.69
N ASP A 40 18.02 -4.51 16.82
CA ASP A 40 18.61 -3.16 16.72
C ASP A 40 18.49 -2.42 18.07
N SER A 41 17.28 -2.37 18.64
CA SER A 41 17.06 -1.75 19.95
C SER A 41 17.84 -2.43 21.08
N TYR A 42 18.03 -3.74 21.01
CA TYR A 42 18.80 -4.49 21.98
C TYR A 42 20.30 -4.09 21.95
N PHE A 43 20.92 -4.07 20.77
CA PHE A 43 22.32 -3.68 20.65
C PHE A 43 22.58 -2.23 21.05
N VAL A 44 21.72 -1.30 20.65
CA VAL A 44 21.82 0.11 21.08
C VAL A 44 21.64 0.25 22.58
N GLY A 45 20.69 -0.49 23.18
CA GLY A 45 20.47 -0.49 24.62
C GLY A 45 21.64 -1.08 25.41
N GLN A 46 22.36 -2.07 24.87
CA GLN A 46 23.60 -2.58 25.47
C GLN A 46 24.74 -1.57 25.41
N TYR A 47 24.75 -0.70 24.40
CA TYR A 47 25.77 0.33 24.24
C TYR A 47 25.50 1.53 25.16
N SER A 48 24.28 2.09 25.14
CA SER A 48 23.91 3.30 25.89
C SER A 48 22.41 3.42 26.09
N ASN A 49 21.99 3.65 27.35
CA ASN A 49 20.60 3.98 27.68
C ASN A 49 20.16 5.31 27.05
N ASP A 50 21.07 6.30 27.01
CA ASP A 50 20.82 7.60 26.36
C ASP A 50 20.64 7.40 24.84
N GLY A 51 21.41 6.49 24.23
CA GLY A 51 21.24 6.10 22.84
C GLY A 51 19.88 5.46 22.57
N LEU A 52 19.41 4.55 23.43
CA LEU A 52 18.10 3.94 23.31
C LEU A 52 16.95 4.98 23.44
N THR A 53 17.13 5.94 24.35
CA THR A 53 16.19 7.06 24.49
C THR A 53 16.16 7.92 23.22
N ALA A 54 17.32 8.21 22.62
CA ALA A 54 17.42 8.94 21.36
C ALA A 54 16.70 8.22 20.19
N LEU A 55 16.85 6.89 20.08
CA LEU A 55 16.10 6.11 19.09
C LEU A 55 14.59 6.24 19.29
N SER A 56 14.14 6.22 20.53
CA SER A 56 12.72 6.37 20.88
C SER A 56 12.16 7.75 20.49
N ILE A 57 12.96 8.81 20.63
CA ILE A 57 12.61 10.17 20.20
C ILE A 57 12.50 10.27 18.67
N ILE A 58 13.39 9.59 17.92
CA ILE A 58 13.41 9.61 16.46
C ILE A 58 12.34 8.69 15.85
N TYR A 59 11.88 7.68 16.58
CA TYR A 59 10.94 6.69 16.05
C TYR A 59 9.67 7.27 15.40
N PRO A 60 8.96 8.28 15.98
CA PRO A 60 7.83 8.93 15.32
C PRO A 60 8.20 9.59 13.98
N VAL A 61 9.40 10.15 13.85
CA VAL A 61 9.88 10.74 12.59
C VAL A 61 10.07 9.64 11.53
N GLN A 62 10.64 8.50 11.91
CA GLN A 62 10.77 7.34 11.01
C GLN A 62 9.40 6.79 10.58
N LEU A 63 8.39 6.80 11.45
CA LEU A 63 7.03 6.41 11.08
C LEU A 63 6.43 7.34 10.01
N ILE A 64 6.68 8.66 10.07
CA ILE A 64 6.24 9.61 9.04
C ILE A 64 6.94 9.33 7.70
N VAL A 65 8.27 9.11 7.72
CA VAL A 65 9.02 8.70 6.50
C VAL A 65 8.40 7.46 5.87
N THR A 66 8.18 6.43 6.69
CA THR A 66 7.60 5.16 6.26
C THR A 66 6.16 5.34 5.74
N ALA A 67 5.34 6.14 6.42
CA ALA A 67 3.96 6.41 5.99
C ALA A 67 3.91 7.05 4.60
N ILE A 68 4.78 8.04 4.33
CA ILE A 68 4.85 8.71 3.03
C ILE A 68 5.41 7.75 1.96
N ALA A 69 6.48 7.04 2.26
CA ALA A 69 7.11 6.11 1.32
C ALA A 69 6.18 4.96 0.93
N VAL A 70 5.61 4.27 1.92
CA VAL A 70 4.69 3.14 1.71
C VAL A 70 3.38 3.62 1.09
N GLY A 71 2.80 4.72 1.56
CA GLY A 71 1.54 5.23 1.05
C GLY A 71 1.64 5.69 -0.41
N THR A 72 2.73 6.37 -0.79
CA THR A 72 3.02 6.71 -2.20
C THR A 72 3.15 5.43 -3.03
N GLY A 73 3.89 4.44 -2.54
CA GLY A 73 4.05 3.13 -3.18
C GLY A 73 2.73 2.38 -3.34
N VAL A 74 1.82 2.43 -2.36
CA VAL A 74 0.47 1.85 -2.46
C VAL A 74 -0.35 2.54 -3.55
N GLY A 75 -0.24 3.87 -3.69
CA GLY A 75 -0.87 4.60 -4.78
C GLY A 75 -0.36 4.15 -6.16
N VAL A 76 0.95 3.97 -6.31
CA VAL A 76 1.58 3.41 -7.52
C VAL A 76 1.08 2.01 -7.81
N ASN A 77 1.09 1.12 -6.80
CA ASN A 77 0.62 -0.27 -6.91
C ASN A 77 -0.83 -0.33 -7.39
N THR A 78 -1.73 0.39 -6.73
CA THR A 78 -3.16 0.42 -7.04
C THR A 78 -3.41 0.95 -8.46
N LEU A 79 -2.77 2.06 -8.84
CA LEU A 79 -2.93 2.63 -10.18
C LEU A 79 -2.36 1.73 -11.28
N MET A 80 -1.19 1.12 -11.05
CA MET A 80 -0.60 0.15 -11.98
C MET A 80 -1.52 -1.05 -12.18
N SER A 81 -2.00 -1.65 -11.09
CA SER A 81 -2.90 -2.82 -11.14
C SER A 81 -4.21 -2.50 -11.84
N HIS A 82 -4.77 -1.30 -11.65
CA HIS A 82 -5.94 -0.82 -12.40
C HIS A 82 -5.65 -0.67 -13.90
N LEU A 83 -4.47 -0.16 -14.27
CA LEU A 83 -4.08 0.03 -15.67
C LEU A 83 -3.78 -1.31 -16.36
N ASP A 84 -3.08 -2.20 -15.68
CA ASP A 84 -2.78 -3.55 -16.16
C ASP A 84 -4.08 -4.36 -16.35
N GLY A 85 -5.04 -4.29 -15.42
CA GLY A 85 -6.36 -4.91 -15.54
C GLY A 85 -7.20 -4.39 -16.72
N ARG A 86 -6.89 -3.18 -17.22
CA ARG A 86 -7.49 -2.59 -18.43
C ARG A 86 -6.67 -2.80 -19.70
N GLY A 87 -5.59 -3.58 -19.64
CA GLY A 87 -4.67 -3.82 -20.75
C GLY A 87 -3.78 -2.62 -21.12
N LYS A 88 -3.67 -1.59 -20.26
CA LYS A 88 -2.87 -0.38 -20.51
C LYS A 88 -1.46 -0.47 -19.92
N HIS A 89 -0.74 -1.54 -20.26
CA HIS A 89 0.59 -1.87 -19.67
C HIS A 89 1.63 -0.77 -19.81
N HIS A 90 1.69 -0.10 -20.97
CA HIS A 90 2.62 1.02 -21.18
C HIS A 90 2.37 2.19 -20.23
N THR A 91 1.09 2.50 -19.97
CA THR A 91 0.72 3.57 -19.02
C THR A 91 1.03 3.13 -17.58
N ALA A 92 0.88 1.84 -17.25
CA ALA A 92 1.28 1.28 -15.97
C ALA A 92 2.80 1.40 -15.74
N ASP A 93 3.63 1.10 -16.75
CA ASP A 93 5.09 1.31 -16.66
C ASP A 93 5.46 2.78 -16.46
N ARG A 94 4.78 3.71 -17.12
CA ARG A 94 4.98 5.15 -16.88
C ARG A 94 4.57 5.56 -15.47
N THR A 95 3.53 4.96 -14.92
CA THR A 95 3.12 5.17 -13.52
C THR A 95 4.21 4.71 -12.55
N ALA A 96 4.81 3.53 -12.77
CA ALA A 96 5.95 3.05 -11.98
C ALA A 96 7.13 4.01 -12.01
N GLY A 97 7.47 4.54 -13.20
CA GLY A 97 8.53 5.53 -13.37
C GLY A 97 8.22 6.85 -12.64
N MET A 98 6.97 7.30 -12.67
CA MET A 98 6.54 8.47 -11.90
C MET A 98 6.65 8.24 -10.39
N GLY A 99 6.35 7.03 -9.91
CA GLY A 99 6.56 6.64 -8.52
C GLY A 99 8.01 6.82 -8.08
N THR A 100 8.98 6.49 -8.93
CA THR A 100 10.42 6.74 -8.65
C THR A 100 10.72 8.23 -8.54
N VAL A 101 10.15 9.07 -9.41
CA VAL A 101 10.32 10.53 -9.33
C VAL A 101 9.75 11.08 -8.03
N LEU A 102 8.55 10.61 -7.64
CA LEU A 102 7.91 11.01 -6.38
C LEU A 102 8.70 10.53 -5.15
N ALA A 103 9.28 9.33 -5.21
CA ALA A 103 10.15 8.80 -4.15
C ALA A 103 11.39 9.69 -3.96
N LEU A 104 12.07 10.06 -5.05
CA LEU A 104 13.23 10.97 -5.02
C LEU A 104 12.85 12.36 -4.52
N PHE A 105 11.72 12.90 -4.98
CA PHE A 105 11.24 14.20 -4.54
C PHE A 105 10.90 14.22 -3.05
N SER A 106 10.15 13.21 -2.58
CA SER A 106 9.77 13.09 -1.17
C SER A 106 11.00 12.91 -0.28
N TRP A 107 11.97 12.08 -0.71
CA TRP A 107 13.25 11.94 -0.02
C TRP A 107 13.98 13.28 0.07
N ALA A 108 14.13 14.01 -1.03
CA ALA A 108 14.87 15.28 -1.05
C ALA A 108 14.24 16.32 -0.13
N VAL A 109 12.90 16.42 -0.13
CA VAL A 109 12.16 17.30 0.79
C VAL A 109 12.39 16.88 2.23
N PHE A 110 12.30 15.57 2.53
CA PHE A 110 12.46 15.07 3.89
C PHE A 110 13.88 15.21 4.40
N ALA A 111 14.87 14.92 3.57
CA ALA A 111 16.30 15.09 3.88
C ALA A 111 16.62 16.57 4.17
N LEU A 112 16.09 17.49 3.36
CA LEU A 112 16.26 18.93 3.58
C LEU A 112 15.62 19.39 4.88
N LEU A 113 14.35 19.01 5.15
CA LEU A 113 13.66 19.34 6.37
C LEU A 113 14.38 18.78 7.60
N SER A 114 14.86 17.54 7.52
CA SER A 114 15.62 16.92 8.61
C SER A 114 16.94 17.64 8.84
N ALA A 115 17.65 18.02 7.79
CA ALA A 115 18.91 18.77 7.92
C ALA A 115 18.70 20.13 8.63
N LEU A 116 17.56 20.78 8.41
CA LEU A 116 17.25 22.08 9.00
C LEU A 116 16.64 21.98 10.41
N LEU A 117 15.80 20.99 10.65
CA LEU A 117 14.94 20.92 11.84
C LEU A 117 15.38 19.90 12.89
N MET A 118 16.30 18.99 12.57
CA MET A 118 16.68 17.90 13.48
C MET A 118 17.25 18.42 14.81
N ARG A 119 18.12 19.44 14.75
CA ARG A 119 18.71 20.01 15.98
C ARG A 119 17.69 20.72 16.86
N PRO A 120 16.85 21.66 16.37
CA PRO A 120 15.81 22.26 17.18
C PRO A 120 14.78 21.21 17.69
N PHE A 121 14.46 20.18 16.89
CA PHE A 121 13.60 19.09 17.32
C PHE A 121 14.20 18.30 18.48
N ALA A 122 15.48 17.90 18.41
CA ALA A 122 16.16 17.19 19.49
C ALA A 122 16.20 18.01 20.78
N LEU A 123 16.55 19.29 20.69
CA LEU A 123 16.60 20.20 21.85
C LEU A 123 15.22 20.48 22.47
N SER A 124 14.14 20.39 21.70
CA SER A 124 12.78 20.51 22.23
C SER A 124 12.23 19.21 22.83
N SER A 125 12.87 18.08 22.54
CA SER A 125 12.38 16.75 22.93
C SER A 125 13.04 16.22 24.20
N THR A 126 14.18 16.77 24.62
CA THR A 126 14.92 16.33 25.81
C THR A 126 15.77 17.43 26.40
N ASP A 127 15.87 17.47 27.73
CA ASP A 127 16.74 18.37 28.48
C ASP A 127 18.15 17.78 28.70
N THR A 128 18.35 16.51 28.38
CA THR A 128 19.64 15.82 28.56
C THR A 128 20.53 16.05 27.33
N PRO A 129 21.67 16.75 27.46
CA PRO A 129 22.53 17.11 26.32
C PRO A 129 23.03 15.88 25.55
N ALA A 130 23.41 14.79 26.23
CA ALA A 130 23.86 13.55 25.60
C ALA A 130 22.78 12.89 24.73
N VAL A 131 21.53 12.84 25.22
CA VAL A 131 20.38 12.31 24.47
C VAL A 131 20.09 13.19 23.25
N ALA A 132 20.16 14.54 23.42
CA ALA A 132 19.97 15.46 22.30
C ALA A 132 21.03 15.27 21.20
N GLU A 133 22.30 15.08 21.56
CA GLU A 133 23.39 14.85 20.59
C GLU A 133 23.22 13.51 19.86
N TYR A 134 22.91 12.44 20.57
CA TYR A 134 22.58 11.14 19.95
C TYR A 134 21.36 11.23 19.05
N THR A 135 20.32 11.97 19.45
CA THR A 135 19.11 12.21 18.66
C THR A 135 19.43 12.92 17.34
N VAL A 136 20.27 13.97 17.40
CA VAL A 136 20.71 14.69 16.20
C VAL A 136 21.54 13.76 15.30
N THR A 137 22.52 13.06 15.86
CA THR A 137 23.42 12.20 15.10
C THR A 137 22.66 11.06 14.40
N TYR A 138 21.88 10.30 15.16
CA TYR A 138 21.08 9.19 14.64
C TYR A 138 20.04 9.68 13.63
N GLY A 139 19.29 10.72 14.00
CA GLY A 139 18.21 11.27 13.17
C GLY A 139 18.72 11.84 11.85
N MET A 140 19.87 12.55 11.85
CA MET A 140 20.48 13.07 10.63
C MET A 140 20.88 11.94 9.68
N ILE A 141 21.58 10.92 10.18
CA ILE A 141 22.04 9.80 9.35
C ILE A 141 20.85 9.05 8.76
N VAL A 142 19.87 8.68 9.57
CA VAL A 142 18.72 7.87 9.13
C VAL A 142 17.78 8.67 8.23
N CYS A 143 17.48 9.93 8.55
CA CYS A 143 16.54 10.73 7.76
C CYS A 143 17.15 11.22 6.44
N VAL A 144 18.41 11.64 6.42
CA VAL A 144 19.10 12.02 5.18
C VAL A 144 19.40 10.75 4.36
N GLY A 145 19.78 9.65 5.01
CA GLY A 145 20.02 8.35 4.37
C GLY A 145 18.75 7.60 3.92
N SER A 146 17.56 8.11 4.20
CA SER A 146 16.27 7.43 3.92
C SER A 146 15.95 7.21 2.44
N LEU A 147 16.83 7.61 1.51
CA LEU A 147 16.69 7.34 0.08
C LEU A 147 16.39 5.86 -0.20
N GLY A 148 17.09 4.96 0.53
CA GLY A 148 16.87 3.52 0.42
C GLY A 148 15.43 3.13 0.71
N VAL A 149 14.81 3.68 1.75
CA VAL A 149 13.41 3.42 2.14
C VAL A 149 12.44 3.85 1.04
N PHE A 150 12.60 5.08 0.52
CA PHE A 150 11.70 5.61 -0.51
C PHE A 150 11.78 4.82 -1.82
N LEU A 151 12.98 4.44 -2.24
CA LEU A 151 13.18 3.66 -3.47
C LEU A 151 12.74 2.20 -3.29
N GLU A 152 13.14 1.55 -2.18
CA GLU A 152 12.73 0.17 -1.86
C GLU A 152 11.22 0.07 -1.81
N SER A 153 10.55 0.95 -1.06
CA SER A 153 9.10 0.95 -0.92
C SER A 153 8.40 1.08 -2.26
N ASN A 154 8.82 2.04 -3.12
CA ASN A 154 8.22 2.22 -4.44
C ASN A 154 8.44 1.00 -5.35
N TRP A 155 9.69 0.53 -5.49
CA TRP A 155 10.01 -0.56 -6.41
C TRP A 155 9.46 -1.90 -5.93
N SER A 156 9.41 -2.15 -4.62
CA SER A 156 8.70 -3.30 -4.05
C SER A 156 7.22 -3.29 -4.42
N LYS A 157 6.55 -2.14 -4.35
CA LYS A 157 5.15 -1.99 -4.75
C LYS A 157 4.93 -2.18 -6.25
N VAL A 158 5.89 -1.80 -7.10
CA VAL A 158 5.88 -2.10 -8.54
C VAL A 158 5.89 -3.61 -8.81
N HIS A 159 6.75 -4.37 -8.10
CA HIS A 159 6.77 -5.83 -8.20
C HIS A 159 5.49 -6.48 -7.68
N GLN A 160 5.00 -6.00 -6.53
CA GLN A 160 3.75 -6.49 -5.92
C GLN A 160 2.54 -6.26 -6.83
N ALA A 161 2.46 -5.13 -7.55
CA ALA A 161 1.40 -4.83 -8.51
C ALA A 161 1.26 -5.91 -9.61
N ARG A 162 2.36 -6.60 -9.92
CA ARG A 162 2.41 -7.69 -10.90
C ARG A 162 2.45 -9.08 -10.28
N GLY A 163 2.11 -9.20 -9.00
CA GLY A 163 2.03 -10.47 -8.28
C GLY A 163 3.39 -11.08 -7.88
N ASN A 164 4.50 -10.36 -8.11
CA ASN A 164 5.82 -10.81 -7.66
C ASN A 164 6.08 -10.35 -6.22
N MET A 165 5.71 -11.19 -5.24
CA MET A 165 5.95 -10.92 -3.82
C MET A 165 7.31 -11.45 -3.33
N ARG A 166 7.96 -12.35 -4.09
CA ARG A 166 9.21 -13.00 -3.66
C ARG A 166 10.39 -12.06 -3.67
N LEU A 167 10.49 -11.19 -4.67
CA LEU A 167 11.62 -10.26 -4.78
C LEU A 167 11.58 -9.19 -3.68
N PRO A 168 10.45 -8.50 -3.40
CA PRO A 168 10.32 -7.65 -2.22
C PRO A 168 10.64 -8.36 -0.90
N MET A 169 10.14 -9.60 -0.71
CA MET A 169 10.48 -10.41 0.46
C MET A 169 11.99 -10.61 0.59
N ALA A 170 12.64 -11.06 -0.48
CA ALA A 170 14.10 -11.29 -0.47
C ALA A 170 14.87 -10.01 -0.16
N ALA A 171 14.43 -8.87 -0.68
CA ALA A 171 15.03 -7.56 -0.41
C ALA A 171 14.90 -7.16 1.07
N GLN A 172 13.70 -7.29 1.63
CA GLN A 172 13.45 -6.96 3.04
C GLN A 172 14.23 -7.88 3.98
N ILE A 173 14.27 -9.19 3.69
CA ILE A 173 15.07 -10.14 4.47
C ILE A 173 16.56 -9.81 4.39
N ALA A 174 17.09 -9.59 3.18
CA ALA A 174 18.50 -9.25 3.01
C ALA A 174 18.86 -7.93 3.71
N GLY A 175 18.00 -6.91 3.60
CA GLY A 175 18.18 -5.64 4.31
C GLY A 175 18.20 -5.80 5.82
N ALA A 176 17.24 -6.56 6.38
CA ALA A 176 17.16 -6.83 7.82
C ALA A 176 18.36 -7.63 8.33
N LEU A 177 18.78 -8.68 7.61
CA LEU A 177 19.98 -9.44 7.97
C LEU A 177 21.25 -8.61 7.90
N THR A 178 21.36 -7.73 6.90
CA THR A 178 22.50 -6.81 6.79
C THR A 178 22.56 -5.87 7.99
N ASN A 179 21.43 -5.32 8.41
CA ASN A 179 21.35 -4.48 9.60
C ASN A 179 21.78 -5.27 10.84
N ILE A 180 21.17 -6.44 11.12
CA ILE A 180 21.49 -7.30 12.27
C ILE A 180 22.99 -7.64 12.35
N VAL A 181 23.64 -7.87 11.20
CA VAL A 181 25.08 -8.18 11.16
C VAL A 181 25.93 -6.94 11.36
N LEU A 182 25.54 -5.82 10.74
CA LEU A 182 26.31 -4.57 10.82
C LEU A 182 26.14 -3.84 12.16
N ASP A 183 25.02 -4.01 12.87
CA ASP A 183 24.79 -3.36 14.16
C ASP A 183 25.93 -3.64 15.16
N PRO A 184 26.23 -4.88 15.57
CA PRO A 184 27.32 -5.12 16.50
C PRO A 184 28.70 -4.74 15.96
N LEU A 185 28.91 -4.85 14.64
CA LEU A 185 30.17 -4.49 14.00
C LEU A 185 30.44 -2.99 14.03
N LEU A 186 29.42 -2.17 13.81
CA LEU A 186 29.55 -0.72 13.74
C LEU A 186 29.32 -0.03 15.08
N ILE A 187 28.47 -0.60 15.95
CA ILE A 187 28.20 -0.04 17.29
C ILE A 187 29.42 -0.22 18.19
N PHE A 188 29.91 -1.46 18.32
CA PHE A 188 30.99 -1.79 19.27
C PHE A 188 32.40 -1.73 18.66
N GLY A 189 32.48 -1.70 17.33
CA GLY A 189 33.76 -1.82 16.61
C GLY A 189 34.32 -3.25 16.69
N LEU A 190 34.80 -3.80 15.59
CA LEU A 190 35.45 -5.11 15.58
C LEU A 190 36.67 -5.08 14.65
N GLY A 191 37.84 -5.36 15.17
CA GLY A 191 39.10 -5.42 14.43
C GLY A 191 39.47 -4.05 13.81
N PRO A 192 39.50 -3.89 12.48
CA PRO A 192 39.84 -2.62 11.83
C PRO A 192 38.70 -1.61 11.80
N ILE A 193 37.48 -2.00 12.22
CA ILE A 193 36.28 -1.14 12.19
C ILE A 193 36.26 -0.32 13.49
N PRO A 194 36.24 1.02 13.42
CA PRO A 194 36.17 1.86 14.61
C PRO A 194 34.80 1.74 15.28
N GLU A 195 34.76 1.90 16.58
CA GLU A 195 33.55 2.03 17.37
C GLU A 195 32.82 3.33 16.99
N LEU A 196 31.61 3.21 16.45
CA LEU A 196 30.77 4.34 16.01
C LEU A 196 29.58 4.58 16.96
N GLY A 197 29.33 3.69 17.91
CA GLY A 197 28.24 3.82 18.87
C GLY A 197 26.87 3.93 18.19
N VAL A 198 26.07 4.89 18.63
CA VAL A 198 24.71 5.15 18.10
C VAL A 198 24.73 5.52 16.60
N ALA A 199 25.77 6.20 16.11
CA ALA A 199 25.94 6.46 14.69
C ALA A 199 26.13 5.15 13.90
N GLY A 200 26.77 4.14 14.49
CA GLY A 200 26.95 2.80 13.90
C GLY A 200 25.62 2.13 13.60
N ALA A 201 24.67 2.15 14.54
CA ALA A 201 23.31 1.64 14.35
C ALA A 201 22.58 2.38 13.19
N ALA A 202 22.73 3.71 13.14
CA ALA A 202 22.14 4.49 12.05
C ALA A 202 22.72 4.10 10.67
N TYR A 203 24.05 3.94 10.55
CA TYR A 203 24.69 3.49 9.31
C TYR A 203 24.30 2.06 8.93
N ALA A 204 24.19 1.14 9.89
CA ALA A 204 23.72 -0.22 9.65
C ALA A 204 22.30 -0.24 9.08
N THR A 205 21.41 0.56 9.66
CA THR A 205 20.04 0.72 9.19
C THR A 205 19.99 1.25 7.75
N VAL A 206 20.72 2.31 7.44
CA VAL A 206 20.79 2.88 6.09
C VAL A 206 21.39 1.89 5.08
N ALA A 207 22.46 1.18 5.46
CA ALA A 207 23.07 0.16 4.61
C ALA A 207 22.10 -0.97 4.25
N GLY A 208 21.34 -1.48 5.23
CA GLY A 208 20.28 -2.48 5.00
C GLY A 208 19.20 -1.99 4.05
N GLN A 209 18.75 -0.75 4.21
CA GLN A 209 17.73 -0.12 3.35
C GLN A 209 18.23 0.09 1.90
N VAL A 210 19.49 0.52 1.74
CA VAL A 210 20.11 0.69 0.42
C VAL A 210 20.27 -0.66 -0.28
N LEU A 211 20.73 -1.70 0.43
CA LEU A 211 20.82 -3.06 -0.13
C LEU A 211 19.46 -3.57 -0.58
N ALA A 212 18.42 -3.39 0.24
CA ALA A 212 17.06 -3.77 -0.13
C ALA A 212 16.60 -3.02 -1.40
N ALA A 213 16.85 -1.72 -1.51
CA ALA A 213 16.53 -0.94 -2.71
C ALA A 213 17.28 -1.45 -3.95
N VAL A 214 18.56 -1.80 -3.82
CA VAL A 214 19.37 -2.37 -4.92
C VAL A 214 18.76 -3.69 -5.42
N ILE A 215 18.35 -4.58 -4.51
CA ILE A 215 17.74 -5.88 -4.87
C ILE A 215 16.44 -5.69 -5.68
N VAL A 216 15.59 -4.71 -5.31
CA VAL A 216 14.33 -4.43 -6.04
C VAL A 216 14.50 -3.43 -7.18
N SER A 217 15.71 -2.99 -7.51
CA SER A 217 15.97 -1.96 -8.53
C SER A 217 15.44 -2.30 -9.92
N SER A 218 15.24 -3.61 -10.22
CA SER A 218 14.55 -4.05 -11.43
C SER A 218 13.08 -3.57 -11.53
N GLY A 219 12.53 -2.98 -10.46
CA GLY A 219 11.26 -2.25 -10.46
C GLY A 219 11.33 -0.86 -11.11
N PHE A 220 12.53 -0.33 -11.36
CA PHE A 220 12.71 0.94 -12.05
C PHE A 220 12.08 0.92 -13.45
N ARG A 221 11.37 1.98 -13.79
CA ARG A 221 10.77 2.21 -15.10
C ARG A 221 11.00 3.67 -15.53
N ARG A 222 10.93 3.92 -16.82
CA ARG A 222 11.06 5.29 -17.35
C ARG A 222 9.83 6.13 -16.97
N PRO A 223 10.03 7.34 -16.43
CA PRO A 223 8.93 8.23 -16.08
C PRO A 223 8.17 8.71 -17.34
N PRO A 224 6.95 9.26 -17.19
CA PRO A 224 6.24 9.93 -18.28
C PRO A 224 6.98 11.21 -18.72
N ALA A 225 6.49 11.85 -19.78
CA ALA A 225 7.01 13.16 -20.18
C ALA A 225 6.76 14.20 -19.07
N PRO A 226 7.66 15.17 -18.84
CA PRO A 226 7.55 16.16 -17.74
C PRO A 226 6.20 16.90 -17.71
N LYS A 227 5.62 17.21 -18.86
CA LYS A 227 4.30 17.84 -18.98
C LYS A 227 3.16 17.04 -18.31
N LEU A 228 3.36 15.75 -18.10
CA LEU A 228 2.37 14.84 -17.50
C LEU A 228 2.63 14.54 -16.02
N PHE A 229 3.72 15.02 -15.44
CA PHE A 229 4.13 14.72 -14.06
C PHE A 229 3.02 15.01 -13.06
N LEU A 230 2.43 16.20 -13.11
CA LEU A 230 1.37 16.61 -12.19
C LEU A 230 0.13 15.72 -12.30
N ALA A 231 -0.26 15.34 -13.53
CA ALA A 231 -1.41 14.48 -13.75
C ALA A 231 -1.22 13.06 -13.21
N TYR A 232 0.00 12.50 -13.36
CA TYR A 232 0.33 11.19 -12.80
C TYR A 232 0.46 11.26 -11.27
N ALA A 233 1.13 12.29 -10.74
CA ALA A 233 1.27 12.51 -9.30
C ALA A 233 -0.11 12.62 -8.63
N ALA A 234 -1.01 13.44 -9.16
CA ALA A 234 -2.35 13.62 -8.64
C ALA A 234 -3.12 12.29 -8.57
N ARG A 235 -3.05 11.45 -9.61
CA ARG A 235 -3.70 10.14 -9.65
C ARG A 235 -3.08 9.15 -8.65
N ILE A 236 -1.75 9.14 -8.52
CA ILE A 236 -1.04 8.30 -7.56
C ILE A 236 -1.45 8.68 -6.15
N TYR A 237 -1.39 9.97 -5.80
CA TYR A 237 -1.77 10.42 -4.47
C TYR A 237 -3.26 10.26 -4.19
N GLN A 238 -4.15 10.43 -5.18
CA GLN A 238 -5.58 10.16 -5.02
C GLN A 238 -5.88 8.73 -4.55
N LEU A 239 -5.04 7.75 -4.91
CA LEU A 239 -5.15 6.36 -4.49
C LEU A 239 -4.27 6.03 -3.29
N GLY A 240 -3.19 6.78 -3.07
CA GLY A 240 -2.19 6.53 -2.03
C GLY A 240 -2.45 7.26 -0.70
N TYR A 241 -3.08 8.46 -0.75
CA TYR A 241 -3.26 9.26 0.47
C TYR A 241 -4.08 8.57 1.58
N PRO A 242 -5.07 7.68 1.28
CA PRO A 242 -5.74 6.96 2.36
C PRO A 242 -4.79 6.07 3.16
N SER A 243 -3.78 5.47 2.50
CA SER A 243 -2.78 4.65 3.18
C SER A 243 -1.83 5.49 4.04
N ILE A 244 -1.40 6.66 3.55
CA ILE A 244 -0.61 7.60 4.34
C ILE A 244 -1.39 8.01 5.59
N PHE A 245 -2.65 8.39 5.41
CA PHE A 245 -3.51 8.85 6.48
C PHE A 245 -3.77 7.76 7.53
N MET A 246 -4.04 6.52 7.10
CA MET A 246 -4.23 5.38 8.00
C MET A 246 -3.00 5.12 8.87
N GLN A 247 -1.80 5.22 8.33
CA GLN A 247 -0.57 5.02 9.10
C GLN A 247 -0.31 6.16 10.08
N MET A 248 -0.61 7.41 9.70
CA MET A 248 -0.53 8.55 10.63
C MET A 248 -1.54 8.43 11.78
N LEU A 249 -2.77 8.02 11.49
CA LEU A 249 -3.80 7.80 12.50
C LEU A 249 -3.39 6.75 13.54
N PHE A 250 -2.66 5.72 13.13
CA PHE A 250 -2.12 4.70 14.04
C PHE A 250 -1.25 5.34 15.13
N THR A 251 -0.37 6.25 14.77
CA THR A 251 0.49 6.95 15.73
C THR A 251 -0.33 7.87 16.66
N VAL A 252 -1.30 8.59 16.08
CA VAL A 252 -2.14 9.55 16.84
C VAL A 252 -2.95 8.83 17.93
N TYR A 253 -3.60 7.72 17.61
CA TYR A 253 -4.42 7.06 18.62
C TYR A 253 -3.60 6.38 19.71
N ILE A 254 -2.43 5.80 19.39
CA ILE A 254 -1.52 5.24 20.41
C ILE A 254 -1.10 6.34 21.39
N MET A 255 -0.73 7.52 20.88
CA MET A 255 -0.35 8.66 21.71
C MET A 255 -1.51 9.10 22.60
N ALA A 256 -2.73 9.19 22.06
CA ALA A 256 -3.91 9.54 22.83
C ALA A 256 -4.22 8.53 23.95
N LEU A 257 -4.14 7.23 23.68
CA LEU A 257 -4.34 6.19 24.68
C LEU A 257 -3.26 6.22 25.76
N ASN A 258 -1.99 6.42 25.40
CA ASN A 258 -0.91 6.57 26.35
C ASN A 258 -1.12 7.77 27.28
N LEU A 259 -1.58 8.92 26.75
CA LEU A 259 -1.90 10.10 27.57
C LEU A 259 -3.03 9.82 28.56
N ILE A 260 -4.05 9.06 28.17
CA ILE A 260 -5.14 8.67 29.08
C ILE A 260 -4.61 7.74 30.18
N LEU A 261 -3.81 6.71 29.80
CA LEU A 261 -3.29 5.71 30.73
C LEU A 261 -2.23 6.27 31.70
N ALA A 262 -1.43 7.24 31.26
CA ALA A 262 -0.48 7.94 32.13
C ALA A 262 -1.14 8.65 33.34
N GLY A 263 -2.44 8.95 33.22
CA GLY A 263 -3.22 9.47 34.34
C GLY A 263 -3.60 8.42 35.39
N PHE A 264 -3.34 7.12 35.14
CA PHE A 264 -3.62 6.04 36.11
C PHE A 264 -2.34 5.51 36.75
N SER A 265 -1.46 4.87 35.97
CA SER A 265 -0.16 4.38 36.45
C SER A 265 0.80 4.11 35.27
N ASP A 266 2.10 4.08 35.55
CA ASP A 266 3.12 3.68 34.59
C ASP A 266 2.95 2.21 34.16
N ALA A 267 2.43 1.37 35.06
CA ALA A 267 2.10 -0.02 34.76
C ALA A 267 1.02 -0.13 33.68
N ALA A 268 -0.02 0.71 33.72
CA ALA A 268 -1.07 0.73 32.70
C ALA A 268 -0.54 1.15 31.32
N VAL A 269 0.35 2.12 31.24
CA VAL A 269 1.06 2.51 30.01
C VAL A 269 1.92 1.38 29.49
N THR A 270 2.65 0.68 30.39
CA THR A 270 3.47 -0.48 30.06
C THR A 270 2.63 -1.61 29.47
N VAL A 271 1.46 -1.91 30.05
CA VAL A 271 0.53 -2.92 29.52
C VAL A 271 0.13 -2.62 28.09
N LEU A 272 -0.22 -1.37 27.75
CA LEU A 272 -0.57 -0.99 26.38
C LEU A 272 0.62 -1.19 25.42
N GLY A 273 1.83 -0.81 25.85
CA GLY A 273 3.05 -1.02 25.07
C GLY A 273 3.32 -2.51 24.81
N LEU A 274 3.18 -3.36 25.83
CA LEU A 274 3.34 -4.81 25.73
C LEU A 274 2.27 -5.43 24.84
N TYR A 275 1.02 -4.97 24.96
CA TYR A 275 -0.05 -5.38 24.06
C TYR A 275 0.30 -5.15 22.59
N TYR A 276 0.78 -3.96 22.22
CA TYR A 276 1.14 -3.69 20.82
C TYR A 276 2.34 -4.53 20.34
N LYS A 277 3.30 -4.81 21.20
CA LYS A 277 4.41 -5.72 20.85
C LYS A 277 3.91 -7.13 20.55
N VAL A 278 3.08 -7.68 21.43
CA VAL A 278 2.49 -9.03 21.26
C VAL A 278 1.53 -9.06 20.07
N GLN A 279 0.65 -8.06 19.95
CA GLN A 279 -0.27 -7.93 18.83
C GLN A 279 0.46 -7.94 17.49
N SER A 280 1.61 -7.26 17.38
CA SER A 280 2.36 -7.17 16.13
C SER A 280 2.62 -8.54 15.51
N PHE A 281 2.96 -9.55 16.33
CA PHE A 281 3.21 -10.91 15.86
C PHE A 281 1.94 -11.59 15.35
N PHE A 282 0.84 -11.47 16.09
CA PHE A 282 -0.42 -12.11 15.71
C PHE A 282 -1.09 -11.44 14.51
N PHE A 283 -0.80 -10.16 14.26
CA PHE A 283 -1.35 -9.40 13.14
C PHE A 283 -0.49 -9.49 11.86
N ILE A 284 0.70 -10.08 11.91
CA ILE A 284 1.53 -10.32 10.71
C ILE A 284 0.74 -11.01 9.57
N PRO A 285 -0.01 -12.10 9.81
CA PRO A 285 -0.79 -12.73 8.76
C PRO A 285 -1.83 -11.81 8.14
N LEU A 286 -2.54 -11.02 8.95
CA LEU A 286 -3.54 -10.09 8.49
C LEU A 286 -2.92 -8.95 7.65
N ASN A 287 -1.84 -8.36 8.13
CA ASN A 287 -1.11 -7.31 7.41
C ASN A 287 -0.50 -7.83 6.10
N GLY A 288 0.01 -9.05 6.10
CA GLY A 288 0.49 -9.74 4.90
C GLY A 288 -0.60 -9.94 3.88
N LEU A 289 -1.79 -10.40 4.31
CA LEU A 289 -2.96 -10.53 3.44
C LEU A 289 -3.40 -9.18 2.88
N GLN A 290 -3.49 -8.12 3.69
CA GLN A 290 -3.84 -6.77 3.23
C GLN A 290 -2.91 -6.31 2.11
N THR A 291 -1.61 -6.53 2.24
CA THR A 291 -0.63 -6.18 1.21
C THR A 291 -0.86 -6.96 -0.10
N CYS A 292 -1.26 -8.21 -0.01
CA CYS A 292 -1.48 -9.10 -1.16
C CYS A 292 -2.79 -8.83 -1.89
N ILE A 293 -3.86 -8.53 -1.14
CA ILE A 293 -5.19 -8.35 -1.74
C ILE A 293 -5.32 -7.04 -2.52
N VAL A 294 -4.56 -6.00 -2.18
CA VAL A 294 -4.62 -4.70 -2.89
C VAL A 294 -4.41 -4.84 -4.39
N PRO A 295 -3.29 -5.37 -4.91
CA PRO A 295 -3.10 -5.50 -6.34
C PRO A 295 -4.11 -6.45 -7.00
N LEU A 296 -4.48 -7.55 -6.31
CA LEU A 296 -5.44 -8.52 -6.83
C LEU A 296 -6.84 -7.91 -6.96
N LEU A 297 -7.32 -7.18 -5.95
CA LEU A 297 -8.61 -6.47 -6.00
C LEU A 297 -8.60 -5.35 -7.03
N SER A 298 -7.51 -4.56 -7.09
CA SER A 298 -7.36 -3.46 -8.03
C SER A 298 -7.42 -3.93 -9.48
N TYR A 299 -6.72 -5.04 -9.78
CA TYR A 299 -6.71 -5.66 -11.10
C TYR A 299 -8.08 -6.24 -11.48
N THR A 300 -8.68 -7.07 -10.61
CA THR A 300 -9.98 -7.72 -10.88
C THR A 300 -11.12 -6.71 -10.99
N TYR A 301 -11.09 -5.65 -10.16
CA TYR A 301 -12.05 -4.56 -10.24
C TYR A 301 -11.94 -3.77 -11.55
N ALA A 302 -10.71 -3.42 -11.95
CA ALA A 302 -10.47 -2.68 -13.19
C ALA A 302 -10.88 -3.47 -14.44
N LYS A 303 -10.85 -4.80 -14.37
CA LYS A 303 -11.31 -5.71 -15.42
C LYS A 303 -12.84 -5.88 -15.45
N GLY A 304 -13.53 -5.42 -14.42
CA GLY A 304 -14.99 -5.56 -14.29
C GLY A 304 -15.47 -6.95 -13.84
N THR A 305 -14.57 -7.79 -13.28
CA THR A 305 -14.93 -9.13 -12.77
C THR A 305 -15.36 -9.05 -11.31
N TYR A 306 -16.55 -8.45 -11.05
CA TYR A 306 -17.03 -8.16 -9.70
C TYR A 306 -17.26 -9.41 -8.84
N SER A 307 -17.73 -10.49 -9.43
CA SER A 307 -17.90 -11.78 -8.73
C SER A 307 -16.56 -12.34 -8.23
N ARG A 308 -15.46 -12.12 -8.97
CA ARG A 308 -14.11 -12.48 -8.55
C ARG A 308 -13.61 -11.57 -7.41
N CYS A 309 -13.91 -10.26 -7.45
CA CYS A 309 -13.63 -9.35 -6.34
C CYS A 309 -14.29 -9.80 -5.03
N GLN A 310 -15.57 -10.22 -5.10
CA GLN A 310 -16.29 -10.71 -3.92
C GLN A 310 -15.64 -11.98 -3.36
N ARG A 311 -15.19 -12.91 -4.20
CA ARG A 311 -14.46 -14.11 -3.77
C ARG A 311 -13.14 -13.74 -3.09
N VAL A 312 -12.38 -12.82 -3.65
CA VAL A 312 -11.11 -12.35 -3.04
C VAL A 312 -11.36 -11.84 -1.62
N VAL A 313 -12.36 -10.98 -1.42
CA VAL A 313 -12.72 -10.45 -0.10
C VAL A 313 -13.14 -11.58 0.85
N LYS A 314 -14.06 -12.46 0.40
CA LYS A 314 -14.56 -13.57 1.21
C LYS A 314 -13.45 -14.51 1.65
N ASP A 315 -12.63 -14.99 0.69
CA ASP A 315 -11.58 -15.97 0.96
C ASP A 315 -10.47 -15.35 1.85
N SER A 316 -10.19 -14.06 1.67
CA SER A 316 -9.24 -13.33 2.54
C SER A 316 -9.76 -13.17 3.96
N ILE A 317 -11.05 -12.86 4.14
CA ILE A 317 -11.69 -12.79 5.47
C ILE A 317 -11.62 -14.15 6.15
N VAL A 318 -11.98 -15.23 5.47
CA VAL A 318 -11.93 -16.59 6.04
C VAL A 318 -10.53 -16.95 6.47
N LEU A 319 -9.52 -16.71 5.60
CA LEU A 319 -8.13 -17.01 5.92
C LEU A 319 -7.62 -16.17 7.10
N ALA A 320 -7.95 -14.88 7.14
CA ALA A 320 -7.59 -13.99 8.25
C ALA A 320 -8.23 -14.42 9.57
N MET A 321 -9.53 -14.83 9.55
CA MET A 321 -10.23 -15.32 10.74
C MET A 321 -9.57 -16.57 11.33
N VAL A 322 -9.10 -17.49 10.49
CA VAL A 322 -8.38 -18.69 10.95
C VAL A 322 -7.10 -18.30 11.72
N PHE A 323 -6.32 -17.36 11.22
CA PHE A 323 -5.14 -16.88 11.94
C PHE A 323 -5.49 -16.12 13.22
N MET A 324 -6.54 -15.31 13.20
CA MET A 324 -6.97 -14.55 14.39
C MET A 324 -7.52 -15.44 15.49
N LEU A 325 -8.12 -16.59 15.18
CA LEU A 325 -8.53 -17.58 16.18
C LEU A 325 -7.34 -18.11 16.99
N VAL A 326 -6.18 -18.29 16.36
CA VAL A 326 -4.95 -18.65 17.08
C VAL A 326 -4.54 -17.53 18.04
N GLY A 327 -4.61 -16.27 17.58
CA GLY A 327 -4.33 -15.10 18.42
C GLY A 327 -5.25 -15.02 19.65
N ILE A 328 -6.57 -15.21 19.44
CA ILE A 328 -7.55 -15.24 20.54
C ILE A 328 -7.21 -16.37 21.52
N ALA A 329 -6.97 -17.58 21.02
CA ALA A 329 -6.62 -18.72 21.88
C ALA A 329 -5.40 -18.42 22.75
N CYS A 330 -4.37 -17.77 22.21
CA CYS A 330 -3.20 -17.36 22.96
C CYS A 330 -3.53 -16.30 24.02
N PHE A 331 -4.33 -15.28 23.67
CA PHE A 331 -4.70 -14.20 24.59
C PHE A 331 -5.64 -14.66 25.70
N GLU A 332 -6.44 -15.71 25.47
CA GLU A 332 -7.34 -16.30 26.47
C GLU A 332 -6.67 -17.38 27.33
N LEU A 333 -5.82 -18.23 26.74
CA LEU A 333 -5.26 -19.39 27.45
C LEU A 333 -3.92 -19.11 28.13
N ILE A 334 -3.11 -18.22 27.56
CA ILE A 334 -1.73 -17.99 28.01
C ILE A 334 -1.36 -16.50 28.17
N PRO A 335 -2.26 -15.59 28.63
CA PRO A 335 -1.93 -14.17 28.73
C PRO A 335 -0.77 -13.89 29.71
N ALA A 336 -0.72 -14.60 30.85
CA ALA A 336 0.34 -14.44 31.81
C ALA A 336 1.71 -14.86 31.25
N GLN A 337 1.77 -15.94 30.48
CA GLN A 337 3.00 -16.39 29.82
C GLN A 337 3.46 -15.37 28.75
N LEU A 338 2.52 -14.79 27.98
CA LEU A 338 2.83 -13.76 27.01
C LEU A 338 3.40 -12.50 27.67
N LEU A 339 2.84 -12.07 28.79
CA LEU A 339 3.36 -10.96 29.59
C LEU A 339 4.72 -11.30 30.22
N GLY A 340 4.86 -12.52 30.73
CA GLY A 340 6.09 -13.01 31.37
C GLY A 340 7.32 -13.07 30.45
N LEU A 341 7.13 -12.99 29.12
CA LEU A 341 8.23 -12.83 28.18
C LEU A 341 8.92 -11.46 28.28
N PHE A 342 8.22 -10.45 28.82
CA PHE A 342 8.69 -9.07 28.79
C PHE A 342 8.89 -8.46 30.17
N THR A 343 8.17 -8.90 31.20
CA THR A 343 8.20 -8.34 32.53
C THR A 343 7.93 -9.37 33.61
N SER A 344 8.34 -9.09 34.82
CA SER A 344 8.01 -9.83 36.03
C SER A 344 7.31 -8.95 37.09
N GLU A 345 6.91 -7.74 36.71
CA GLU A 345 6.31 -6.75 37.62
C GLU A 345 4.86 -7.14 37.96
N PRO A 346 4.50 -7.33 39.25
CA PRO A 346 3.19 -7.84 39.66
C PRO A 346 2.01 -6.96 39.23
N GLU A 347 2.16 -5.63 39.25
CA GLU A 347 1.11 -4.69 38.85
C GLU A 347 0.82 -4.79 37.35
N VAL A 348 1.87 -4.88 36.52
CA VAL A 348 1.74 -5.08 35.08
C VAL A 348 1.05 -6.40 34.76
N PHE A 349 1.34 -7.47 35.51
CA PHE A 349 0.66 -8.76 35.37
C PHE A 349 -0.83 -8.68 35.70
N ALA A 350 -1.19 -8.03 36.80
CA ALA A 350 -2.58 -7.90 37.22
C ALA A 350 -3.43 -7.14 36.20
N ILE A 351 -2.96 -5.97 35.77
CA ILE A 351 -3.65 -5.16 34.75
C ILE A 351 -3.61 -5.86 33.39
N GLY A 352 -2.44 -6.36 33.00
CA GLY A 352 -2.19 -6.90 31.65
C GLY A 352 -2.96 -8.19 31.36
N THR A 353 -3.07 -9.10 32.33
CA THR A 353 -3.82 -10.35 32.15
C THR A 353 -5.30 -10.03 31.88
N HIS A 354 -5.90 -9.13 32.66
CA HIS A 354 -7.27 -8.68 32.45
C HIS A 354 -7.45 -7.97 31.11
N ALA A 355 -6.53 -7.07 30.78
CA ALA A 355 -6.53 -6.35 29.50
C ALA A 355 -6.46 -7.31 28.29
N PHE A 356 -5.57 -8.31 28.35
CA PHE A 356 -5.37 -9.25 27.24
C PHE A 356 -6.61 -10.10 26.97
N HIS A 357 -7.31 -10.59 28.01
CA HIS A 357 -8.57 -11.29 27.84
C HIS A 357 -9.61 -10.44 27.11
N ILE A 358 -9.80 -9.19 27.53
CA ILE A 358 -10.78 -8.30 26.90
C ILE A 358 -10.38 -7.95 25.47
N ILE A 359 -9.11 -7.56 25.26
CA ILE A 359 -8.63 -7.15 23.95
C ILE A 359 -8.59 -8.34 22.97
N GLY A 360 -8.28 -9.55 23.45
CA GLY A 360 -8.32 -10.77 22.64
C GLY A 360 -9.63 -10.95 21.87
N LEU A 361 -10.76 -10.62 22.49
CA LEU A 361 -12.08 -10.67 21.85
C LEU A 361 -12.21 -9.75 20.64
N SER A 362 -11.37 -8.72 20.53
CA SER A 362 -11.37 -7.79 19.38
C SER A 362 -10.81 -8.39 18.10
N PHE A 363 -10.04 -9.47 18.14
CA PHE A 363 -9.27 -9.97 17.00
C PHE A 363 -10.14 -10.45 15.84
N LEU A 364 -11.28 -11.10 16.10
CA LEU A 364 -12.21 -11.49 15.01
C LEU A 364 -12.89 -10.28 14.36
N PRO A 365 -13.50 -9.35 15.11
CA PRO A 365 -14.03 -8.13 14.52
C PRO A 365 -12.97 -7.29 13.80
N ALA A 366 -11.71 -7.30 14.28
CA ALA A 366 -10.60 -6.59 13.65
C ALA A 366 -10.33 -7.05 12.21
N VAL A 367 -10.61 -8.31 11.88
CA VAL A 367 -10.49 -8.78 10.48
C VAL A 367 -11.37 -7.94 9.56
N LEU A 368 -12.61 -7.69 9.93
CA LEU A 368 -13.55 -6.92 9.11
C LEU A 368 -13.18 -5.44 9.09
N SER A 369 -12.90 -4.87 10.27
CA SER A 369 -12.56 -3.44 10.40
C SER A 369 -11.27 -3.05 9.68
N LEU A 370 -10.37 -3.99 9.41
CA LEU A 370 -9.10 -3.79 8.72
C LEU A 370 -9.15 -4.17 7.23
N ILE A 371 -9.89 -5.22 6.85
CA ILE A 371 -9.99 -5.63 5.45
C ILE A 371 -10.88 -4.67 4.63
N PHE A 372 -11.98 -4.16 5.17
CA PHE A 372 -12.87 -3.28 4.41
C PHE A 372 -12.24 -1.94 4.02
N PRO A 373 -11.50 -1.21 4.87
CA PRO A 373 -10.77 -0.01 4.42
C PRO A 373 -9.81 -0.29 3.27
N VAL A 374 -9.07 -1.40 3.33
CA VAL A 374 -8.14 -1.83 2.28
C VAL A 374 -8.88 -2.22 1.00
N PHE A 375 -10.04 -2.88 1.10
CA PHE A 375 -10.91 -3.17 -0.03
C PHE A 375 -11.35 -1.88 -0.74
N PHE A 376 -11.86 -0.90 0.01
CA PHE A 376 -12.29 0.38 -0.58
C PHE A 376 -11.13 1.15 -1.20
N GLN A 377 -9.96 1.12 -0.58
CA GLN A 377 -8.75 1.70 -1.14
C GLN A 377 -8.36 1.03 -2.48
N ALA A 378 -8.38 -0.30 -2.53
CA ALA A 378 -8.00 -1.07 -3.72
C ALA A 378 -8.92 -0.80 -4.92
N ILE A 379 -10.23 -0.56 -4.70
CA ILE A 379 -11.17 -0.21 -5.77
C ILE A 379 -11.20 1.30 -6.09
N GLY A 380 -10.32 2.10 -5.45
CA GLY A 380 -10.23 3.54 -5.66
C GLY A 380 -11.30 4.37 -4.93
N ALA A 381 -12.05 3.78 -4.01
CA ALA A 381 -13.05 4.47 -3.19
C ALA A 381 -12.42 5.00 -1.90
N ALA A 382 -11.66 6.08 -2.00
CA ALA A 382 -10.88 6.64 -0.89
C ALA A 382 -11.73 7.09 0.30
N LEU A 383 -12.86 7.74 0.07
CA LEU A 383 -13.70 8.30 1.14
C LEU A 383 -14.23 7.21 2.11
N PRO A 384 -14.87 6.11 1.67
CA PRO A 384 -15.24 5.02 2.58
C PRO A 384 -14.06 4.43 3.35
N SER A 385 -12.89 4.29 2.72
CA SER A 385 -11.67 3.78 3.37
C SER A 385 -11.26 4.66 4.55
N ILE A 386 -11.20 5.98 4.33
CA ILE A 386 -10.82 6.95 5.36
C ILE A 386 -11.88 7.04 6.46
N LEU A 387 -13.16 7.09 6.10
CA LEU A 387 -14.25 7.14 7.08
C LEU A 387 -14.21 5.94 8.03
N LEU A 388 -13.97 4.73 7.51
CA LEU A 388 -13.83 3.54 8.34
C LEU A 388 -12.62 3.63 9.27
N SER A 389 -11.48 4.12 8.78
CA SER A 389 -10.27 4.28 9.59
C SER A 389 -10.43 5.34 10.67
N LEU A 390 -11.06 6.47 10.34
CA LEU A 390 -11.40 7.52 11.32
C LEU A 390 -12.39 7.01 12.36
N THR A 391 -13.44 6.30 11.93
CA THR A 391 -14.43 5.72 12.84
C THR A 391 -13.75 4.79 13.83
N ARG A 392 -12.88 3.90 13.35
CA ARG A 392 -12.17 2.95 14.20
C ARG A 392 -11.32 3.64 15.26
N GLN A 393 -10.49 4.58 14.87
CA GLN A 393 -9.42 5.12 15.72
C GLN A 393 -9.83 6.38 16.47
N ILE A 394 -10.43 7.35 15.78
CA ILE A 394 -10.73 8.66 16.33
C ILE A 394 -12.14 8.72 16.92
N PHE A 395 -13.15 8.22 16.22
CA PHE A 395 -14.55 8.37 16.64
C PHE A 395 -15.04 7.26 17.58
N CYS A 396 -14.40 6.09 17.58
CA CYS A 396 -14.76 4.99 18.47
C CYS A 396 -13.68 4.74 19.52
N LEU A 397 -12.46 4.35 19.12
CA LEU A 397 -11.47 3.86 20.08
C LEU A 397 -11.11 4.91 21.14
N ILE A 398 -10.71 6.11 20.75
CA ILE A 398 -10.30 7.16 21.70
C ILE A 398 -11.46 7.59 22.60
N PRO A 399 -12.66 7.98 22.09
CA PRO A 399 -13.74 8.44 22.96
C PRO A 399 -14.29 7.36 23.88
N VAL A 400 -14.42 6.11 23.38
CA VAL A 400 -14.92 4.99 24.18
C VAL A 400 -13.89 4.63 25.26
N PHE A 401 -12.60 4.61 24.93
CA PHE A 401 -11.52 4.38 25.88
C PHE A 401 -11.51 5.46 26.97
N TRP A 402 -11.60 6.73 26.59
CA TRP A 402 -11.67 7.85 27.52
C TRP A 402 -12.92 7.78 28.42
N PHE A 403 -14.08 7.48 27.85
CA PHE A 403 -15.32 7.38 28.61
C PHE A 403 -15.26 6.27 29.66
N PHE A 404 -14.87 5.06 29.26
CA PHE A 404 -14.76 3.93 30.17
C PHE A 404 -13.63 4.09 31.20
N SER A 405 -12.54 4.77 30.85
CA SER A 405 -11.46 5.09 31.80
C SER A 405 -11.92 5.99 32.94
N ARG A 406 -13.01 6.77 32.76
CA ARG A 406 -13.61 7.58 33.83
C ARG A 406 -14.41 6.77 34.84
N ILE A 407 -14.79 5.55 34.46
CA ILE A 407 -15.49 4.63 35.35
C ILE A 407 -14.47 3.80 36.11
N ASP A 408 -13.65 3.05 35.41
CA ASP A 408 -12.55 2.25 35.95
C ASP A 408 -11.59 1.84 34.81
N LEU A 409 -10.29 1.69 35.12
CA LEU A 409 -9.27 1.25 34.16
C LEU A 409 -9.62 -0.11 33.53
N SER A 410 -10.22 -1.03 34.29
CA SER A 410 -10.58 -2.36 33.82
C SER A 410 -11.59 -2.32 32.67
N TYR A 411 -12.51 -1.34 32.68
CA TYR A 411 -13.49 -1.15 31.63
C TYR A 411 -12.90 -0.47 30.38
N ALA A 412 -11.83 0.31 30.52
CA ALA A 412 -11.23 1.02 29.39
C ALA A 412 -10.84 0.08 28.23
N TRP A 413 -10.40 -1.12 28.53
CA TRP A 413 -9.98 -2.12 27.55
C TRP A 413 -11.11 -2.60 26.63
N PHE A 414 -12.40 -2.50 27.06
CA PHE A 414 -13.55 -2.80 26.21
C PHE A 414 -13.67 -1.88 24.98
N ALA A 415 -12.98 -0.74 24.99
CA ALA A 415 -12.96 0.14 23.84
C ALA A 415 -12.43 -0.56 22.58
N PHE A 416 -11.50 -1.52 22.70
CA PHE A 416 -10.95 -2.27 21.57
C PHE A 416 -12.02 -3.11 20.87
N PRO A 417 -12.68 -4.09 21.52
CA PRO A 417 -13.71 -4.89 20.85
C PRO A 417 -14.89 -4.03 20.38
N ILE A 418 -15.30 -3.01 21.12
CA ILE A 418 -16.39 -2.12 20.72
C ILE A 418 -16.05 -1.37 19.42
N ALA A 419 -14.86 -0.76 19.35
CA ALA A 419 -14.42 -0.02 18.17
C ALA A 419 -14.32 -0.94 16.93
N GLU A 420 -13.81 -2.17 17.11
CA GLU A 420 -13.68 -3.13 16.02
C GLU A 420 -15.04 -3.64 15.53
N VAL A 421 -15.99 -3.91 16.44
CA VAL A 421 -17.35 -4.34 16.08
C VAL A 421 -18.09 -3.23 15.34
N ILE A 422 -18.07 -2.00 15.85
CA ILE A 422 -18.72 -0.85 15.20
C ILE A 422 -18.16 -0.63 13.81
N THR A 423 -16.84 -0.58 13.69
CA THR A 423 -16.17 -0.33 12.40
C THR A 423 -16.35 -1.48 11.43
N GLY A 424 -16.24 -2.73 11.90
CA GLY A 424 -16.47 -3.92 11.10
C GLY A 424 -17.89 -3.98 10.55
N THR A 425 -18.89 -3.65 11.40
CA THR A 425 -20.30 -3.61 11.00
C THR A 425 -20.57 -2.50 9.98
N LEU A 426 -20.02 -1.30 10.20
CA LEU A 426 -20.12 -0.18 9.25
C LEU A 426 -19.44 -0.53 7.91
N GLY A 427 -18.29 -1.17 7.96
CA GLY A 427 -17.58 -1.67 6.79
C GLY A 427 -18.39 -2.69 6.00
N LEU A 428 -19.05 -3.63 6.70
CA LEU A 428 -19.93 -4.61 6.10
C LEU A 428 -21.14 -3.96 5.41
N ILE A 429 -21.75 -2.94 6.04
CA ILE A 429 -22.86 -2.18 5.44
C ILE A 429 -22.39 -1.49 4.15
N PHE A 430 -21.25 -0.81 4.17
CA PHE A 430 -20.70 -0.16 2.98
C PHE A 430 -20.38 -1.17 1.88
N TYR A 431 -19.80 -2.31 2.25
CA TYR A 431 -19.49 -3.40 1.33
C TYR A 431 -20.76 -3.98 0.70
N ALA A 432 -21.78 -4.31 1.50
CA ALA A 432 -23.05 -4.84 1.01
C ALA A 432 -23.74 -3.87 0.02
N ARG A 433 -23.72 -2.56 0.32
CA ARG A 433 -24.22 -1.53 -0.61
C ARG A 433 -23.43 -1.52 -1.93
N ARG A 434 -22.12 -1.66 -1.88
CA ARG A 434 -21.28 -1.69 -3.09
C ARG A 434 -21.55 -2.94 -3.92
N VAL A 435 -21.64 -4.10 -3.29
CA VAL A 435 -21.97 -5.37 -3.95
C VAL A 435 -23.35 -5.31 -4.62
N HIS A 436 -24.35 -4.72 -3.94
CA HIS A 436 -25.67 -4.53 -4.54
C HIS A 436 -25.64 -3.65 -5.80
N ILE A 437 -24.84 -2.59 -5.80
CA ILE A 437 -24.64 -1.75 -6.99
C ILE A 437 -24.00 -2.58 -8.12
N TRP A 438 -23.00 -3.40 -7.84
CA TRP A 438 -22.37 -4.28 -8.82
C TRP A 438 -23.35 -5.29 -9.41
N GLY A 439 -24.18 -5.92 -8.57
CA GLY A 439 -25.23 -6.83 -9.04
C GLY A 439 -26.19 -6.17 -10.02
N ARG A 440 -26.61 -4.93 -9.74
CA ARG A 440 -27.44 -4.16 -10.67
C ARG A 440 -26.74 -3.86 -12.00
N LEU A 441 -25.45 -3.53 -11.97
CA LEU A 441 -24.65 -3.26 -13.19
C LEU A 441 -24.49 -4.54 -14.03
N GLU A 442 -24.21 -5.69 -13.40
CA GLU A 442 -24.12 -6.98 -14.09
C GLU A 442 -25.47 -7.39 -14.70
N GLN A 443 -26.57 -7.25 -13.97
CA GLN A 443 -27.92 -7.52 -14.49
C GLN A 443 -28.29 -6.60 -15.66
N ALA A 444 -28.00 -5.31 -15.55
CA ALA A 444 -28.23 -4.36 -16.64
C ALA A 444 -27.42 -4.75 -17.89
N ALA A 445 -26.15 -5.12 -17.74
CA ALA A 445 -25.30 -5.57 -18.83
C ALA A 445 -25.82 -6.88 -19.46
N GLN A 446 -26.27 -7.84 -18.64
CA GLN A 446 -26.85 -9.10 -19.14
C GLN A 446 -28.19 -8.86 -19.86
N THR A 447 -29.02 -7.97 -19.33
CA THR A 447 -30.31 -7.59 -19.95
C THR A 447 -30.08 -6.90 -21.29
N ALA A 448 -29.08 -6.01 -21.38
CA ALA A 448 -28.68 -5.37 -22.62
C ALA A 448 -28.20 -6.39 -23.66
N ARG A 449 -27.40 -7.38 -23.24
CA ARG A 449 -26.95 -8.50 -24.08
C ARG A 449 -28.13 -9.38 -24.54
N ARG A 450 -29.06 -9.72 -23.64
CA ARG A 450 -30.26 -10.55 -23.97
C ARG A 450 -31.24 -9.84 -24.89
N LYS A 451 -31.37 -8.51 -24.78
CA LYS A 451 -32.27 -7.73 -25.63
C LYS A 451 -31.70 -7.48 -27.04
N GLY A 452 -30.58 -8.10 -27.40
CA GLY A 452 -29.95 -7.88 -28.69
C GLY A 452 -29.47 -6.43 -28.88
N ALA A 453 -29.20 -5.73 -27.79
CA ALA A 453 -28.54 -4.43 -27.84
C ALA A 453 -27.14 -4.65 -28.42
N VAL A 454 -27.05 -4.54 -29.72
CA VAL A 454 -25.82 -4.60 -30.46
C VAL A 454 -24.91 -3.52 -29.88
N VAL A 455 -23.77 -3.93 -29.31
CA VAL A 455 -22.78 -2.98 -28.81
C VAL A 455 -22.26 -2.22 -30.03
N MET A 456 -22.77 -1.01 -30.22
CA MET A 456 -22.33 -0.15 -31.30
C MET A 456 -20.95 0.41 -30.96
N LYS A 457 -19.98 0.20 -31.82
CA LYS A 457 -18.66 0.81 -31.75
C LYS A 457 -18.56 1.94 -32.75
N MET A 458 -17.85 2.97 -32.40
CA MET A 458 -17.53 4.06 -33.32
C MET A 458 -16.08 3.91 -33.77
N ILE A 459 -15.89 3.74 -35.08
CA ILE A 459 -14.58 3.75 -35.70
C ILE A 459 -14.33 5.17 -36.22
N THR A 460 -13.21 5.75 -35.83
CA THR A 460 -12.72 7.01 -36.40
C THR A 460 -11.55 6.69 -37.32
N ALA A 461 -11.74 6.79 -38.63
CA ALA A 461 -10.70 6.57 -39.62
C ALA A 461 -10.29 7.90 -40.25
N ILE A 462 -9.00 8.21 -40.23
CA ILE A 462 -8.42 9.36 -40.93
C ILE A 462 -7.69 8.83 -42.14
N ILE A 463 -8.20 9.13 -43.34
CA ILE A 463 -7.70 8.64 -44.61
C ILE A 463 -7.31 9.78 -45.52
N ASN A 464 -6.43 9.52 -46.50
CA ASN A 464 -6.08 10.52 -47.50
C ASN A 464 -7.30 10.86 -48.37
N LYS A 465 -7.45 12.11 -48.74
CA LYS A 465 -8.57 12.59 -49.59
C LYS A 465 -8.65 11.82 -50.93
N ARG A 466 -7.53 11.39 -51.48
CA ARG A 466 -7.49 10.63 -52.74
C ARG A 466 -8.10 9.23 -52.63
N ASP A 467 -7.92 8.56 -51.47
CA ASP A 467 -8.44 7.20 -51.22
C ASP A 467 -9.88 7.24 -50.67
N SER A 468 -10.36 8.42 -50.27
CA SER A 468 -11.66 8.57 -49.59
C SER A 468 -12.86 8.17 -50.47
N GLY A 469 -12.75 8.31 -51.77
CA GLY A 469 -13.82 7.91 -52.72
C GLY A 469 -14.02 6.38 -52.75
N GLU A 470 -12.92 5.63 -52.95
CA GLU A 470 -12.95 4.19 -53.02
C GLU A 470 -13.33 3.55 -51.65
N VAL A 471 -12.76 4.06 -50.55
CA VAL A 471 -13.10 3.59 -49.19
C VAL A 471 -14.58 3.84 -48.89
N CYS A 472 -15.11 4.99 -49.21
CA CYS A 472 -16.53 5.31 -48.99
C CYS A 472 -17.45 4.44 -49.84
N ALA A 473 -17.10 4.17 -51.10
CA ALA A 473 -17.86 3.29 -51.98
C ALA A 473 -17.90 1.84 -51.43
N ALA A 474 -16.75 1.29 -51.09
CA ALA A 474 -16.63 -0.06 -50.53
C ALA A 474 -17.36 -0.22 -49.17
N LEU A 475 -17.28 0.80 -48.29
CA LEU A 475 -18.02 0.80 -47.03
C LEU A 475 -19.54 0.86 -47.26
N THR A 476 -20.00 1.65 -48.23
CA THR A 476 -21.42 1.74 -48.58
C THR A 476 -21.93 0.43 -49.15
N GLU A 477 -21.19 -0.20 -50.09
CA GLU A 477 -21.51 -1.50 -50.65
C GLU A 477 -21.58 -2.61 -49.61
N ALA A 478 -20.69 -2.56 -48.61
CA ALA A 478 -20.72 -3.45 -47.46
C ALA A 478 -21.80 -3.10 -46.42
N GLY A 479 -22.64 -2.08 -46.66
CA GLY A 479 -23.75 -1.70 -45.80
C GLY A 479 -23.35 -1.00 -44.51
N TYR A 480 -22.25 -0.24 -44.50
CA TYR A 480 -21.86 0.60 -43.39
C TYR A 480 -22.38 2.04 -43.56
N TYR A 481 -22.90 2.59 -42.47
CA TYR A 481 -23.27 4.03 -42.39
C TYR A 481 -22.10 4.79 -41.75
N PHE A 482 -21.72 5.91 -42.36
CA PHE A 482 -20.63 6.73 -41.86
C PHE A 482 -20.89 8.22 -42.11
N THR A 483 -20.30 9.05 -41.27
CA THR A 483 -20.24 10.50 -41.46
C THR A 483 -18.86 10.87 -41.98
N ARG A 484 -18.83 11.60 -43.11
CA ARG A 484 -17.60 12.11 -43.71
C ARG A 484 -17.36 13.54 -43.29
N MET A 485 -16.20 13.84 -42.74
CA MET A 485 -15.75 15.17 -42.36
C MET A 485 -14.46 15.48 -43.11
N SER A 486 -14.40 16.62 -43.80
CA SER A 486 -13.17 17.11 -44.43
C SER A 486 -12.43 17.98 -43.44
N SER A 487 -11.18 17.64 -43.12
CA SER A 487 -10.31 18.49 -42.31
C SER A 487 -9.24 19.15 -43.19
N THR A 488 -9.30 20.46 -43.28
CA THR A 488 -8.25 21.30 -43.87
C THR A 488 -7.56 22.03 -42.73
N GLY A 489 -6.43 21.48 -42.24
CA GLY A 489 -5.69 22.18 -41.19
C GLY A 489 -4.49 21.38 -40.68
N GLY A 490 -3.32 21.98 -40.75
CA GLY A 490 -2.09 21.63 -40.01
C GLY A 490 -1.29 20.45 -40.56
N PHE A 491 -0.07 20.67 -40.88
CA PHE A 491 1.07 19.74 -41.09
C PHE A 491 1.05 18.79 -42.32
N LEU A 492 -0.09 18.45 -42.93
CA LEU A 492 -0.14 17.65 -44.16
C LEU A 492 -0.91 18.39 -45.24
N THR A 493 -0.21 18.91 -46.24
CA THR A 493 -0.73 19.70 -47.37
C THR A 493 -1.62 18.91 -48.33
N GLY A 494 -1.81 17.60 -48.12
CA GLY A 494 -2.54 16.68 -49.00
C GLY A 494 -4.04 16.55 -48.71
N GLY A 495 -4.61 17.19 -47.71
CA GLY A 495 -6.03 17.10 -47.29
C GLY A 495 -6.40 15.68 -46.80
N ASN A 496 -6.88 15.57 -45.57
CA ASN A 496 -7.36 14.32 -44.99
C ASN A 496 -8.90 14.33 -44.89
N THR A 497 -9.48 13.13 -44.99
CA THR A 497 -10.91 12.90 -44.73
C THR A 497 -11.04 12.05 -43.47
N THR A 498 -11.84 12.50 -42.53
CA THR A 498 -12.17 11.73 -41.33
C THR A 498 -13.51 11.05 -41.53
N LEU A 499 -13.57 9.75 -41.39
CA LEU A 499 -14.77 8.94 -41.40
C LEU A 499 -15.16 8.55 -39.98
N LEU A 500 -16.38 8.81 -39.55
CA LEU A 500 -16.97 8.29 -38.33
C LEU A 500 -17.97 7.21 -38.71
N ILE A 501 -17.66 5.94 -38.36
CA ILE A 501 -18.45 4.77 -38.71
C ILE A 501 -19.03 4.17 -37.45
N GLY A 502 -20.36 4.19 -37.30
CA GLY A 502 -21.08 3.48 -36.25
C GLY A 502 -21.38 2.05 -36.71
N THR A 503 -20.82 1.03 -36.01
CA THR A 503 -21.06 -0.36 -36.41
C THR A 503 -21.11 -1.30 -35.19
N PRO A 504 -21.86 -2.41 -35.28
CA PRO A 504 -21.79 -3.47 -34.27
C PRO A 504 -20.37 -3.96 -34.04
N GLU A 505 -20.03 -4.30 -32.78
CA GLU A 505 -18.68 -4.77 -32.41
C GLU A 505 -18.21 -5.96 -33.26
N GLU A 506 -19.12 -6.86 -33.63
CA GLU A 506 -18.85 -8.03 -34.47
C GLU A 506 -18.43 -7.65 -35.90
N ARG A 507 -18.87 -6.51 -36.41
CA ARG A 507 -18.56 -6.01 -37.75
C ARG A 507 -17.36 -5.07 -37.80
N VAL A 508 -16.78 -4.69 -36.65
CA VAL A 508 -15.59 -3.82 -36.57
C VAL A 508 -14.38 -4.37 -37.34
N PRO A 509 -14.02 -5.66 -37.22
CA PRO A 509 -12.89 -6.22 -37.99
C PRO A 509 -13.07 -6.10 -39.50
N GLN A 510 -14.29 -6.34 -39.99
CA GLN A 510 -14.62 -6.25 -41.41
C GLN A 510 -14.51 -4.80 -41.91
N ALA A 511 -15.02 -3.82 -41.16
CA ALA A 511 -14.90 -2.40 -41.53
C ALA A 511 -13.42 -1.97 -41.61
N ILE A 512 -12.59 -2.42 -40.66
CA ILE A 512 -11.15 -2.12 -40.64
C ILE A 512 -10.45 -2.76 -41.84
N SER A 513 -10.82 -3.99 -42.22
CA SER A 513 -10.27 -4.69 -43.43
C SER A 513 -10.56 -3.90 -44.68
N ILE A 514 -11.83 -3.51 -44.89
CA ILE A 514 -12.26 -2.70 -46.05
C ILE A 514 -11.45 -1.41 -46.15
N ILE A 515 -11.29 -0.70 -45.04
CA ILE A 515 -10.51 0.54 -45.02
C ILE A 515 -9.05 0.30 -45.37
N ARG A 516 -8.45 -0.79 -44.86
CA ARG A 516 -7.04 -1.14 -45.14
C ARG A 516 -6.81 -1.57 -46.61
N GLU A 517 -7.74 -2.28 -47.18
CA GLU A 517 -7.64 -2.80 -48.55
C GLU A 517 -7.72 -1.69 -49.60
N HIS A 518 -8.50 -0.64 -49.31
CA HIS A 518 -8.73 0.51 -50.19
C HIS A 518 -7.89 1.74 -49.85
N CYS A 519 -6.96 1.63 -48.90
CA CYS A 519 -6.00 2.69 -48.58
C CYS A 519 -4.61 2.37 -49.11
N SER A 520 -4.05 3.24 -49.94
CA SER A 520 -2.69 3.10 -50.45
C SER A 520 -1.65 3.39 -49.35
N ARG A 521 -0.66 2.51 -49.17
CA ARG A 521 0.52 2.83 -48.35
C ARG A 521 1.39 3.85 -49.07
N ARG A 522 1.48 5.05 -48.56
CA ARG A 522 2.33 6.12 -49.09
C ARG A 522 3.35 6.54 -48.01
N THR A 523 4.62 6.63 -48.43
CA THR A 523 5.69 7.19 -47.60
C THR A 523 5.99 8.59 -48.18
N GLU A 524 5.48 9.65 -47.56
CA GLU A 524 5.91 11.01 -47.92
C GLU A 524 7.18 11.35 -47.14
N LYS A 525 8.23 11.72 -47.84
CA LYS A 525 9.42 12.33 -47.24
C LYS A 525 9.01 13.74 -46.80
N ILE A 526 9.03 13.98 -45.51
CA ILE A 526 8.92 15.34 -44.96
C ILE A 526 10.28 16.01 -45.24
N SER A 527 10.30 16.90 -46.22
CA SER A 527 11.42 17.82 -46.37
C SER A 527 11.38 18.83 -45.21
N SER A 528 12.46 18.87 -44.45
CA SER A 528 12.74 19.79 -43.34
C SER A 528 12.70 21.24 -43.80
#